data_2ad13f5d4b2c80d417d8ef2c68382bc4
#
_entry.id   2ad13f5d4b2c80d417d8ef2c68382bc4
#
_cell.length_a   1.000
_cell.length_b   1.000
_cell.length_c   1.000
_cell.angle_alpha   90.00
_cell.angle_beta   90.00
_cell.angle_gamma   90.00
#
_symmetry.space_group_name_H-M   'P 1'
#
loop_
_entity.id
_entity.type
_entity.pdbx_description
1 polymer ?
#
loop_
_entity_poly.entity_id
_entity_poly.type
_entity_poly.pdbx_seq_one_letter_code
_entity_poly.pdbx_strand_id
1 'polypeptide(L)'
;MKKATALIFAFSLIFFYIFSSISQNLQVKRNDVAISVSDPYVRSASLSVAVVGDLHLSEGLDRLAALHKLLLEIKAAEPDLVVFVGDYTSSPSSVQDMPAHRKNIINALKLLDPVPRAVVLGNYESWSSADKWFAEFDRLDVDAIENETRVINTREGPVCIRGFGDKYTKRYGYVDYSEECHNLPKFSITHDPAGAFDSRVKGLVIAGHTHCGQVSLPFFGALWVPSD
;
A
#
# COMPACT_ATOMS: atom_id res chain seq x y z
N MET A 1 -2.41 -3.65 -49.70
CA MET A 1 -2.98 -2.59 -48.87
C MET A 1 -3.90 -3.10 -47.75
N LYS A 2 -4.96 -3.87 -48.04
CA LYS A 2 -5.93 -4.32 -47.00
C LYS A 2 -5.31 -5.09 -45.78
N LYS A 3 -4.27 -5.92 -46.01
CA LYS A 3 -3.58 -6.66 -44.95
C LYS A 3 -2.76 -5.74 -44.03
N ALA A 4 -2.09 -4.74 -44.56
CA ALA A 4 -1.32 -3.79 -43.77
C ALA A 4 -2.23 -2.89 -42.91
N THR A 5 -3.39 -2.48 -43.46
CA THR A 5 -4.38 -1.68 -42.73
C THR A 5 -4.99 -2.46 -41.58
N ALA A 6 -5.29 -3.77 -41.77
CA ALA A 6 -5.80 -4.62 -40.70
C ALA A 6 -4.77 -4.84 -39.58
N LEU A 7 -3.49 -4.97 -39.94
CA LEU A 7 -2.40 -5.11 -38.97
C LEU A 7 -2.23 -3.85 -38.12
N ILE A 8 -2.23 -2.67 -38.76
CA ILE A 8 -2.13 -1.38 -38.05
C ILE A 8 -3.32 -1.19 -37.10
N PHE A 9 -4.54 -1.54 -37.55
CA PHE A 9 -5.72 -1.43 -36.70
C PHE A 9 -5.67 -2.37 -35.50
N ALA A 10 -5.21 -3.62 -35.69
CA ALA A 10 -5.02 -4.57 -34.59
C ALA A 10 -3.96 -4.08 -33.60
N PHE A 11 -2.82 -3.54 -34.08
CA PHE A 11 -1.81 -2.95 -33.22
C PHE A 11 -2.33 -1.74 -32.45
N SER A 12 -3.12 -0.89 -33.07
CA SER A 12 -3.72 0.28 -32.40
C SER A 12 -4.71 -0.14 -31.32
N LEU A 13 -5.51 -1.17 -31.54
CA LEU A 13 -6.44 -1.71 -30.52
C LEU A 13 -5.69 -2.35 -29.34
N ILE A 14 -4.63 -3.09 -29.61
CA ILE A 14 -3.77 -3.68 -28.58
C ILE A 14 -3.08 -2.57 -27.78
N PHE A 15 -2.53 -1.57 -28.45
CA PHE A 15 -1.89 -0.42 -27.81
C PHE A 15 -2.89 0.37 -26.95
N PHE A 16 -4.10 0.62 -27.47
CA PHE A 16 -5.15 1.31 -26.74
C PHE A 16 -5.61 0.50 -25.52
N TYR A 17 -5.73 -0.82 -25.65
CA TYR A 17 -6.07 -1.71 -24.56
C TYR A 17 -4.98 -1.72 -23.48
N ILE A 18 -3.72 -1.86 -23.87
CA ILE A 18 -2.58 -1.80 -22.94
C ILE A 18 -2.53 -0.43 -22.27
N PHE A 19 -2.68 0.65 -23.02
CA PHE A 19 -2.67 2.01 -22.50
C PHE A 19 -3.84 2.27 -21.53
N SER A 20 -5.03 1.79 -21.84
CA SER A 20 -6.19 1.90 -20.94
C SER A 20 -6.04 1.05 -19.68
N SER A 21 -5.34 -0.08 -19.77
CA SER A 21 -5.03 -0.93 -18.61
C SER A 21 -3.95 -0.31 -17.70
N ILE A 22 -3.06 0.47 -18.28
CA ILE A 22 -2.02 1.24 -17.55
C ILE A 22 -2.59 2.55 -16.98
N SER A 23 -3.71 3.02 -17.52
CA SER A 23 -4.39 4.21 -17.00
C SER A 23 -4.79 3.96 -15.54
N GLN A 24 -4.11 4.65 -14.63
CA GLN A 24 -4.32 4.57 -13.19
C GLN A 24 -5.69 5.15 -12.83
N ASN A 25 -6.73 4.35 -12.96
CA ASN A 25 -8.00 4.66 -12.35
C ASN A 25 -7.91 4.24 -10.87
N LEU A 26 -7.77 5.22 -9.99
CA LEU A 26 -7.94 5.01 -8.56
C LEU A 26 -9.35 4.45 -8.35
N GLN A 27 -9.43 3.17 -7.99
CA GLN A 27 -10.69 2.49 -7.75
C GLN A 27 -10.70 1.98 -6.31
N VAL A 28 -11.75 2.32 -5.59
CA VAL A 28 -12.02 1.71 -4.28
C VAL A 28 -12.75 0.39 -4.50
N LYS A 29 -12.16 -0.71 -4.02
CA LYS A 29 -12.77 -2.05 -4.01
C LYS A 29 -13.01 -2.47 -2.56
N ARG A 30 -14.19 -3.00 -2.27
CA ARG A 30 -14.47 -3.60 -0.97
C ARG A 30 -14.25 -5.11 -1.04
N ASN A 31 -13.49 -5.64 -0.08
CA ASN A 31 -13.27 -7.06 0.13
C ASN A 31 -13.58 -7.39 1.60
N ASP A 32 -14.41 -8.39 1.83
CA ASP A 32 -14.70 -8.86 3.18
C ASP A 32 -13.81 -10.11 3.44
N VAL A 33 -12.95 -10.03 4.45
CA VAL A 33 -12.04 -11.10 4.83
C VAL A 33 -12.38 -11.56 6.23
N ALA A 34 -12.73 -12.84 6.38
CA ALA A 34 -12.94 -13.45 7.69
C ALA A 34 -11.60 -14.02 8.19
N ILE A 35 -11.17 -13.56 9.37
CA ILE A 35 -9.98 -14.08 10.03
C ILE A 35 -10.46 -14.86 11.27
N SER A 36 -10.20 -16.17 11.28
CA SER A 36 -10.46 -16.98 12.46
C SER A 36 -9.37 -16.71 13.50
N VAL A 37 -9.76 -16.15 14.63
CA VAL A 37 -8.89 -15.99 15.78
C VAL A 37 -9.13 -17.18 16.69
N SER A 38 -8.10 -17.99 16.94
CA SER A 38 -8.19 -19.20 17.76
C SER A 38 -8.31 -18.92 19.26
N ASP A 39 -8.26 -17.65 19.65
CA ASP A 39 -8.31 -17.24 21.05
C ASP A 39 -9.76 -17.04 21.50
N PRO A 40 -10.26 -17.83 22.48
CA PRO A 40 -11.62 -17.72 22.98
C PRO A 40 -11.90 -16.40 23.73
N TYR A 41 -10.88 -15.64 24.06
CA TYR A 41 -11.00 -14.34 24.73
C TYR A 41 -11.09 -13.16 23.75
N VAL A 42 -10.77 -13.36 22.48
CA VAL A 42 -10.96 -12.34 21.44
C VAL A 42 -12.43 -12.33 21.05
N ARG A 43 -13.14 -11.27 21.42
CA ARG A 43 -14.51 -11.06 20.97
C ARG A 43 -14.51 -10.90 19.45
N SER A 44 -15.47 -11.52 18.79
CA SER A 44 -15.74 -11.27 17.36
C SER A 44 -15.97 -9.77 17.16
N ALA A 45 -15.00 -9.11 16.58
CA ALA A 45 -15.10 -7.71 16.20
C ALA A 45 -14.91 -7.61 14.67
N SER A 46 -15.66 -6.74 14.04
CA SER A 46 -15.40 -6.40 12.65
C SER A 46 -14.58 -5.12 12.60
N LEU A 47 -13.42 -5.18 11.99
CA LEU A 47 -12.54 -4.01 11.77
C LEU A 47 -12.62 -3.62 10.30
N SER A 48 -13.03 -2.38 10.04
CA SER A 48 -13.02 -1.82 8.69
C SER A 48 -11.66 -1.18 8.42
N VAL A 49 -10.89 -1.78 7.52
CA VAL A 49 -9.55 -1.29 7.16
C VAL A 49 -9.54 -0.81 5.72
N ALA A 50 -9.21 0.46 5.50
CA ALA A 50 -8.88 0.95 4.17
C ALA A 50 -7.41 0.66 3.87
N VAL A 51 -7.14 0.00 2.75
CA VAL A 51 -5.78 -0.30 2.30
C VAL A 51 -5.44 0.56 1.09
N VAL A 52 -4.31 1.26 1.16
CA VAL A 52 -3.82 2.14 0.09
C VAL A 52 -2.39 1.74 -0.23
N GLY A 53 -2.10 1.48 -1.50
CA GLY A 53 -0.75 1.15 -1.94
C GLY A 53 -0.50 1.61 -3.35
N ASP A 54 0.77 1.63 -3.74
CA ASP A 54 1.23 1.84 -5.12
C ASP A 54 0.63 3.12 -5.74
N LEU A 55 0.63 4.23 -4.97
CA LEU A 55 0.08 5.51 -5.42
C LEU A 55 0.88 6.12 -6.57
N HIS A 56 2.19 5.89 -6.57
CA HIS A 56 3.13 6.38 -7.60
C HIS A 56 2.85 7.82 -8.02
N LEU A 57 2.73 8.70 -7.03
CA LEU A 57 2.44 10.10 -7.30
C LEU A 57 3.65 10.80 -7.92
N SER A 58 3.48 11.31 -9.12
CA SER A 58 4.43 12.26 -9.72
C SER A 58 4.19 13.66 -9.17
N GLU A 59 5.20 14.54 -9.32
CA GLU A 59 5.01 15.95 -8.98
C GLU A 59 3.90 16.55 -9.84
N GLY A 60 3.17 17.47 -9.25
CA GLY A 60 2.13 18.25 -9.92
C GLY A 60 0.88 18.44 -9.07
N LEU A 61 0.22 19.58 -9.26
CA LEU A 61 -0.99 19.93 -8.52
C LEU A 61 -2.14 18.96 -8.80
N ASP A 62 -2.26 18.50 -10.05
CA ASP A 62 -3.31 17.56 -10.44
C ASP A 62 -3.20 16.23 -9.72
N ARG A 63 -1.97 15.74 -9.50
CA ARG A 63 -1.72 14.50 -8.79
C ARG A 63 -2.02 14.64 -7.30
N LEU A 64 -1.63 15.76 -6.71
CA LEU A 64 -1.98 16.06 -5.33
C LEU A 64 -3.49 16.23 -5.15
N ALA A 65 -4.18 16.87 -6.08
CA ALA A 65 -5.64 16.97 -6.06
C ALA A 65 -6.32 15.60 -6.16
N ALA A 66 -5.79 14.69 -7.00
CA ALA A 66 -6.29 13.32 -7.08
C ALA A 66 -6.09 12.55 -5.76
N LEU A 67 -4.93 12.72 -5.09
CA LEU A 67 -4.70 12.17 -3.76
C LEU A 67 -5.70 12.72 -2.74
N HIS A 68 -5.92 14.04 -2.71
CA HIS A 68 -6.88 14.65 -1.80
C HIS A 68 -8.29 14.08 -2.00
N LYS A 69 -8.71 13.93 -3.25
CA LYS A 69 -10.02 13.32 -3.56
C LYS A 69 -10.12 11.89 -3.04
N LEU A 70 -9.11 11.05 -3.30
CA LEU A 70 -9.05 9.68 -2.80
C LEU A 70 -9.15 9.63 -1.26
N LEU A 71 -8.37 10.47 -0.57
CA LEU A 71 -8.37 10.48 0.90
C LEU A 71 -9.72 10.93 1.47
N LEU A 72 -10.41 11.87 0.82
CA LEU A 72 -11.78 12.27 1.21
C LEU A 72 -12.80 11.14 0.96
N GLU A 73 -12.66 10.39 -0.12
CA GLU A 73 -13.50 9.21 -0.39
C GLU A 73 -13.27 8.12 0.65
N ILE A 74 -12.00 7.87 1.02
CA ILE A 74 -11.65 6.93 2.10
C ILE A 74 -12.26 7.39 3.42
N LYS A 75 -12.11 8.67 3.78
CA LYS A 75 -12.68 9.22 5.01
C LYS A 75 -14.20 9.10 5.04
N ALA A 76 -14.87 9.34 3.92
CA ALA A 76 -16.33 9.21 3.81
C ALA A 76 -16.81 7.76 3.95
N ALA A 77 -15.96 6.77 3.74
CA ALA A 77 -16.26 5.36 4.00
C ALA A 77 -16.12 4.98 5.48
N GLU A 78 -15.73 5.92 6.34
CA GLU A 78 -15.60 5.77 7.80
C GLU A 78 -14.82 4.52 8.24
N PRO A 79 -13.59 4.25 7.72
CA PRO A 79 -12.80 3.11 8.17
C PRO A 79 -12.37 3.30 9.63
N ASP A 80 -12.11 2.20 10.32
CA ASP A 80 -11.56 2.21 11.67
C ASP A 80 -10.05 2.43 11.67
N LEU A 81 -9.41 2.12 10.54
CA LEU A 81 -7.97 2.22 10.34
C LEU A 81 -7.68 2.42 8.85
N VAL A 82 -6.66 3.21 8.53
CA VAL A 82 -6.11 3.27 7.17
C VAL A 82 -4.68 2.73 7.17
N VAL A 83 -4.41 1.78 6.29
CA VAL A 83 -3.09 1.16 6.12
C VAL A 83 -2.52 1.57 4.76
N PHE A 84 -1.30 2.08 4.77
CA PHE A 84 -0.57 2.41 3.56
C PHE A 84 0.58 1.42 3.37
N VAL A 85 0.60 0.76 2.22
CA VAL A 85 1.58 -0.31 1.95
C VAL A 85 2.69 0.10 0.97
N GLY A 86 3.09 1.37 1.00
CA GLY A 86 4.26 1.88 0.29
C GLY A 86 4.02 2.39 -1.12
N ASP A 87 5.11 2.80 -1.76
CA ASP A 87 5.17 3.39 -3.10
C ASP A 87 4.25 4.62 -3.26
N TYR A 88 4.49 5.61 -2.41
CA TYR A 88 3.77 6.88 -2.43
C TYR A 88 4.19 7.75 -3.61
N THR A 89 5.48 7.74 -3.95
CA THR A 89 6.06 8.55 -5.03
C THR A 89 6.33 7.73 -6.28
N SER A 90 6.38 8.38 -7.44
CA SER A 90 6.60 7.74 -8.75
C SER A 90 7.96 8.02 -9.35
N SER A 91 8.94 8.51 -8.63
CA SER A 91 10.20 8.91 -9.25
C SER A 91 11.26 7.82 -9.27
N PRO A 92 11.34 6.97 -10.32
CA PRO A 92 12.38 5.95 -10.44
C PRO A 92 13.66 6.49 -11.06
N SER A 93 13.57 7.51 -11.91
CA SER A 93 14.72 8.02 -12.67
C SER A 93 15.59 8.99 -11.88
N SER A 94 15.11 9.42 -10.74
CA SER A 94 15.87 10.25 -9.83
C SER A 94 15.77 9.63 -8.46
N VAL A 95 16.82 8.99 -8.05
CA VAL A 95 17.21 8.82 -6.65
C VAL A 95 17.30 10.22 -5.98
N GLN A 96 16.62 11.22 -6.53
CA GLN A 96 16.58 12.57 -6.01
C GLN A 96 15.56 12.62 -4.89
N ASP A 97 16.06 12.95 -3.72
CA ASP A 97 15.22 13.36 -2.62
C ASP A 97 14.44 14.62 -3.03
N MET A 98 13.13 14.50 -3.02
CA MET A 98 12.18 15.57 -3.38
C MET A 98 11.43 16.03 -2.11
N PRO A 99 12.06 16.87 -1.25
CA PRO A 99 11.50 17.15 0.07
C PRO A 99 10.14 17.84 0.03
N ALA A 100 9.91 18.74 -0.92
CA ALA A 100 8.62 19.42 -1.05
C ALA A 100 7.51 18.44 -1.46
N HIS A 101 7.79 17.56 -2.42
CA HIS A 101 6.84 16.54 -2.89
C HIS A 101 6.50 15.55 -1.76
N ARG A 102 7.52 15.01 -1.06
CA ARG A 102 7.34 14.17 0.12
C ARG A 102 6.46 14.84 1.18
N LYS A 103 6.76 16.08 1.54
CA LYS A 103 5.97 16.84 2.51
C LYS A 103 4.52 17.03 2.05
N ASN A 104 4.29 17.31 0.79
CA ASN A 104 2.95 17.48 0.25
C ASN A 104 2.13 16.20 0.36
N ILE A 105 2.72 15.05 -0.01
CA ILE A 105 2.08 13.74 0.12
C ILE A 105 1.72 13.46 1.59
N ILE A 106 2.70 13.57 2.49
CA ILE A 106 2.50 13.21 3.90
C ILE A 106 1.53 14.19 4.57
N ASN A 107 1.61 15.50 4.28
CA ASN A 107 0.65 16.47 4.81
C ASN A 107 -0.79 16.20 4.35
N ALA A 108 -0.98 15.67 3.14
CA ALA A 108 -2.31 15.31 2.66
C ALA A 108 -2.98 14.26 3.55
N LEU A 109 -2.19 13.36 4.19
CA LEU A 109 -2.73 12.33 5.08
C LEU A 109 -3.49 12.90 6.29
N LYS A 110 -3.27 14.18 6.65
CA LYS A 110 -4.06 14.87 7.68
C LYS A 110 -5.55 14.97 7.33
N LEU A 111 -5.91 14.85 6.07
CA LEU A 111 -7.32 14.79 5.65
C LEU A 111 -8.06 13.61 6.28
N LEU A 112 -7.32 12.56 6.68
CA LEU A 112 -7.88 11.38 7.35
C LEU A 112 -8.14 11.59 8.84
N ASP A 113 -7.62 12.64 9.47
CA ASP A 113 -7.82 12.86 10.90
C ASP A 113 -9.31 12.85 11.27
N PRO A 114 -9.71 12.20 12.36
CA PRO A 114 -8.90 11.53 13.39
C PRO A 114 -8.69 10.01 13.16
N VAL A 115 -8.91 9.47 11.96
CA VAL A 115 -8.74 8.04 11.69
C VAL A 115 -7.26 7.65 11.85
N PRO A 116 -6.94 6.62 12.65
CA PRO A 116 -5.56 6.18 12.83
C PRO A 116 -4.98 5.62 11.51
N ARG A 117 -3.67 5.74 11.35
CA ARG A 117 -2.95 5.36 10.14
C ARG A 117 -1.72 4.56 10.48
N ALA A 118 -1.53 3.44 9.79
CA ALA A 118 -0.31 2.66 9.81
C ALA A 118 0.33 2.67 8.43
N VAL A 119 1.64 2.87 8.34
CA VAL A 119 2.33 2.96 7.06
C VAL A 119 3.58 2.09 7.04
N VAL A 120 3.89 1.52 5.88
CA VAL A 120 5.21 0.97 5.56
C VAL A 120 5.76 1.70 4.33
N LEU A 121 7.07 1.65 4.15
CA LEU A 121 7.72 2.19 2.97
C LEU A 121 7.80 1.15 1.87
N GLY A 122 7.71 1.61 0.62
CA GLY A 122 8.01 0.81 -0.57
C GLY A 122 9.43 1.01 -1.08
N ASN A 123 9.69 0.43 -2.24
CA ASN A 123 11.01 0.52 -2.85
C ASN A 123 11.32 1.95 -3.34
N TYR A 124 10.34 2.72 -3.76
CA TYR A 124 10.56 4.10 -4.20
C TYR A 124 10.99 5.01 -3.06
N GLU A 125 10.40 4.89 -1.89
CA GLU A 125 10.80 5.62 -0.70
C GLU A 125 12.18 5.19 -0.24
N SER A 126 12.45 3.88 -0.28
CA SER A 126 13.74 3.30 0.12
C SER A 126 14.87 3.80 -0.77
N TRP A 127 14.65 3.87 -2.09
CA TRP A 127 15.62 4.39 -3.05
C TRP A 127 15.86 5.89 -2.91
N SER A 128 14.82 6.65 -2.58
CA SER A 128 14.94 8.11 -2.46
C SER A 128 15.54 8.58 -1.14
N SER A 129 15.22 8.01 -0.03
CA SER A 129 15.78 8.21 1.31
C SER A 129 14.78 7.79 2.41
N ALA A 130 14.77 6.53 2.78
CA ALA A 130 13.84 6.00 3.78
C ALA A 130 13.82 6.81 5.08
N ASP A 131 15.00 7.19 5.61
CA ASP A 131 15.10 7.91 6.88
C ASP A 131 14.36 9.26 6.86
N LYS A 132 14.35 9.93 5.70
CA LYS A 132 13.62 11.18 5.56
C LYS A 132 12.11 10.99 5.48
N TRP A 133 11.66 9.85 4.93
CA TRP A 133 10.25 9.49 4.95
C TRP A 133 9.79 9.17 6.37
N PHE A 134 10.54 8.36 7.12
CA PHE A 134 10.24 8.09 8.52
C PHE A 134 10.17 9.36 9.34
N ALA A 135 11.14 10.26 9.21
CA ALA A 135 11.15 11.53 9.94
C ALA A 135 9.93 12.42 9.63
N GLU A 136 9.43 12.41 8.39
CA GLU A 136 8.23 13.18 8.04
C GLU A 136 6.94 12.51 8.56
N PHE A 137 6.86 11.18 8.61
CA PHE A 137 5.73 10.48 9.22
C PHE A 137 5.69 10.71 10.72
N ASP A 138 6.83 10.59 11.42
CA ASP A 138 6.97 10.87 12.85
C ASP A 138 6.51 12.30 13.20
N ARG A 139 6.86 13.30 12.39
CA ARG A 139 6.43 14.68 12.55
C ARG A 139 4.90 14.84 12.54
N LEU A 140 4.16 13.94 11.95
CA LEU A 140 2.69 13.96 11.86
C LEU A 140 2.01 12.95 12.78
N ASP A 141 2.77 12.32 13.66
CA ASP A 141 2.24 11.26 14.53
C ASP A 141 1.52 10.14 13.74
N VAL A 142 2.17 9.72 12.66
CA VAL A 142 1.72 8.59 11.84
C VAL A 142 2.60 7.39 12.13
N ASP A 143 2.00 6.26 12.49
CA ASP A 143 2.71 5.02 12.81
C ASP A 143 3.41 4.43 11.57
N ALA A 144 4.64 4.85 11.33
CA ALA A 144 5.52 4.29 10.31
C ALA A 144 6.27 3.08 10.88
N ILE A 145 5.98 1.90 10.36
CA ILE A 145 6.37 0.63 10.97
C ILE A 145 7.37 -0.09 10.06
N GLU A 146 8.54 -0.40 10.58
CA GLU A 146 9.52 -1.21 9.85
C GLU A 146 10.20 -2.22 10.76
N ASN A 147 9.96 -3.51 10.52
CA ASN A 147 10.51 -4.62 11.29
C ASN A 147 10.22 -4.50 12.80
N GLU A 148 9.02 -4.07 13.11
CA GLU A 148 8.52 -3.92 14.46
C GLU A 148 7.01 -4.15 14.55
N THR A 149 6.46 -4.09 15.76
CA THR A 149 5.03 -4.17 16.02
C THR A 149 4.54 -2.90 16.70
N ARG A 150 3.30 -2.50 16.40
CA ARG A 150 2.61 -1.37 17.02
C ARG A 150 1.21 -1.76 17.42
N VAL A 151 0.80 -1.35 18.61
CA VAL A 151 -0.61 -1.38 19.03
C VAL A 151 -1.25 -0.05 18.65
N ILE A 152 -2.25 -0.11 17.79
CA ILE A 152 -2.97 1.06 17.29
C ILE A 152 -4.38 1.04 17.87
N ASN A 153 -4.78 2.14 18.50
CA ASN A 153 -6.13 2.28 19.02
C ASN A 153 -7.08 2.70 17.90
N THR A 154 -8.08 1.87 17.64
CA THR A 154 -9.15 2.15 16.70
C THR A 154 -10.47 2.40 17.44
N ARG A 155 -11.50 2.82 16.70
CA ARG A 155 -12.86 2.97 17.24
C ARG A 155 -13.41 1.64 17.80
N GLU A 156 -13.05 0.50 17.18
CA GLU A 156 -13.47 -0.84 17.58
C GLU A 156 -12.58 -1.49 18.64
N GLY A 157 -11.55 -0.77 19.11
CA GLY A 157 -10.58 -1.22 20.08
C GLY A 157 -9.15 -1.31 19.54
N PRO A 158 -8.20 -1.75 20.37
CA PRO A 158 -6.80 -1.86 19.96
C PRO A 158 -6.59 -3.01 18.98
N VAL A 159 -5.78 -2.77 17.96
CA VAL A 159 -5.29 -3.76 17.00
C VAL A 159 -3.77 -3.74 16.96
N CYS A 160 -3.15 -4.91 16.86
CA CYS A 160 -1.71 -5.00 16.72
C CYS A 160 -1.32 -5.15 15.25
N ILE A 161 -0.45 -4.28 14.76
CA ILE A 161 0.09 -4.32 13.41
C ILE A 161 1.58 -4.62 13.48
N ARG A 162 2.01 -5.58 12.67
CA ARG A 162 3.42 -5.87 12.44
C ARG A 162 3.80 -5.37 11.06
N GLY A 163 4.71 -4.41 10.99
CA GLY A 163 5.24 -3.92 9.73
C GLY A 163 6.56 -4.58 9.39
N PHE A 164 6.71 -5.03 8.16
CA PHE A 164 7.98 -5.49 7.62
C PHE A 164 8.57 -4.46 6.68
N GLY A 165 9.90 -4.32 6.71
CA GLY A 165 10.63 -3.58 5.71
C GLY A 165 10.51 -4.22 4.34
N ASP A 166 10.70 -3.42 3.30
CA ASP A 166 10.61 -3.88 1.93
C ASP A 166 11.71 -4.89 1.60
N LYS A 167 11.32 -6.09 1.15
CA LYS A 167 12.26 -7.17 0.86
C LYS A 167 13.03 -6.91 -0.44
N TYR A 168 12.40 -6.31 -1.42
CA TYR A 168 13.00 -5.97 -2.69
C TYR A 168 14.23 -5.04 -2.53
N THR A 169 14.18 -4.10 -1.58
CA THR A 169 15.31 -3.22 -1.24
C THR A 169 16.16 -3.74 -0.10
N LYS A 170 15.98 -4.99 0.32
CA LYS A 170 16.75 -5.67 1.37
C LYS A 170 16.59 -5.03 2.76
N ARG A 171 15.49 -4.36 3.02
CA ARG A 171 15.17 -3.79 4.33
C ARG A 171 14.35 -4.75 5.21
N TYR A 172 13.89 -5.85 4.63
CA TYR A 172 13.12 -6.86 5.36
C TYR A 172 13.90 -7.43 6.54
N GLY A 173 13.28 -7.44 7.71
CA GLY A 173 13.72 -8.13 8.92
C GLY A 173 12.53 -8.79 9.59
N TYR A 174 12.65 -10.07 9.92
CA TYR A 174 11.61 -10.76 10.67
C TYR A 174 11.58 -10.28 12.11
N VAL A 175 10.38 -10.06 12.63
CA VAL A 175 10.10 -9.76 14.04
C VAL A 175 8.87 -10.54 14.47
N ASP A 176 8.86 -11.06 15.69
CA ASP A 176 7.66 -11.63 16.30
C ASP A 176 6.73 -10.53 16.85
N TYR A 177 5.46 -10.87 17.07
CA TYR A 177 4.57 -9.97 17.77
C TYR A 177 5.03 -9.77 19.21
N SER A 178 5.07 -8.52 19.68
CA SER A 178 5.39 -8.18 21.06
C SER A 178 4.36 -8.73 22.06
N GLU A 179 4.72 -8.77 23.34
CA GLU A 179 3.81 -9.24 24.39
C GLU A 179 2.53 -8.42 24.47
N GLU A 180 2.60 -7.10 24.19
CA GLU A 180 1.44 -6.21 24.15
C GLU A 180 0.39 -6.65 23.11
N CYS A 181 0.82 -7.38 22.08
CA CYS A 181 -0.05 -7.90 21.03
C CYS A 181 -0.72 -9.24 21.36
N HIS A 182 -0.47 -9.83 22.54
CA HIS A 182 -0.80 -11.23 22.82
C HIS A 182 -2.27 -11.55 22.57
N ASN A 183 -3.18 -10.76 23.12
CA ASN A 183 -4.64 -11.00 23.06
C ASN A 183 -5.36 -10.02 22.12
N LEU A 184 -4.64 -9.40 21.20
CA LEU A 184 -5.22 -8.43 20.27
C LEU A 184 -5.47 -9.06 18.90
N PRO A 185 -6.51 -8.60 18.18
CA PRO A 185 -6.57 -8.80 16.74
C PRO A 185 -5.27 -8.31 16.12
N LYS A 186 -4.73 -9.08 15.18
CA LYS A 186 -3.41 -8.77 14.62
C LYS A 186 -3.27 -9.19 13.18
N PHE A 187 -2.52 -8.40 12.43
CA PHE A 187 -2.11 -8.70 11.06
C PHE A 187 -0.78 -8.04 10.72
N SER A 188 -0.21 -8.44 9.61
CA SER A 188 1.06 -7.89 9.13
C SER A 188 0.85 -7.03 7.89
N ILE A 189 1.70 -6.02 7.72
CA ILE A 189 1.77 -5.18 6.54
C ILE A 189 3.19 -5.17 6.00
N THR A 190 3.33 -5.12 4.68
CA THR A 190 4.62 -5.01 3.99
C THR A 190 4.39 -4.34 2.64
N HIS A 191 5.44 -3.83 2.02
CA HIS A 191 5.30 -3.43 0.63
C HIS A 191 5.45 -4.64 -0.30
N ASP A 192 6.59 -5.32 -0.24
CA ASP A 192 6.85 -6.48 -1.09
C ASP A 192 6.21 -7.76 -0.50
N PRO A 193 5.30 -8.43 -1.24
CA PRO A 193 4.67 -9.67 -0.80
C PRO A 193 5.66 -10.83 -0.58
N ALA A 194 6.87 -10.77 -1.15
CA ALA A 194 7.90 -11.77 -0.90
C ALA A 194 8.28 -11.88 0.59
N GLY A 195 8.04 -10.83 1.39
CA GLY A 195 8.16 -10.89 2.85
C GLY A 195 7.20 -11.87 3.51
N ALA A 196 6.03 -12.10 2.92
CA ALA A 196 5.02 -13.03 3.43
C ALA A 196 5.42 -14.51 3.25
N PHE A 197 6.36 -14.82 2.36
CA PHE A 197 6.83 -16.19 2.14
C PHE A 197 7.86 -16.66 3.18
N ASP A 198 8.27 -15.82 4.12
CA ASP A 198 9.04 -16.27 5.27
C ASP A 198 8.18 -17.25 6.09
N SER A 199 8.67 -18.48 6.29
CA SER A 199 7.93 -19.56 6.94
C SER A 199 7.48 -19.24 8.37
N ARG A 200 8.10 -18.24 8.99
CA ARG A 200 7.76 -17.74 10.33
C ARG A 200 6.55 -16.80 10.33
N VAL A 201 6.24 -16.18 9.19
CA VAL A 201 5.10 -15.28 9.04
C VAL A 201 3.83 -16.10 8.99
N LYS A 202 2.90 -15.83 9.89
CA LYS A 202 1.59 -16.48 9.99
C LYS A 202 0.48 -15.44 10.05
N GLY A 203 -0.70 -15.84 9.62
CA GLY A 203 -1.90 -14.98 9.64
C GLY A 203 -2.05 -14.12 8.39
N LEU A 204 -2.87 -13.07 8.49
CA LEU A 204 -3.12 -12.15 7.40
C LEU A 204 -1.89 -11.27 7.15
N VAL A 205 -1.50 -11.16 5.90
CA VAL A 205 -0.51 -10.19 5.42
C VAL A 205 -1.15 -9.34 4.32
N ILE A 206 -1.03 -8.03 4.45
CA ILE A 206 -1.48 -7.06 3.45
C ILE A 206 -0.23 -6.51 2.77
N ALA A 207 -0.17 -6.58 1.45
CA ALA A 207 0.99 -6.15 0.66
C ALA A 207 0.59 -5.33 -0.57
N GLY A 208 1.55 -4.53 -1.08
CA GLY A 208 1.48 -3.78 -2.34
C GLY A 208 2.40 -4.36 -3.40
N HIS A 209 3.15 -3.49 -4.10
CA HIS A 209 4.25 -3.75 -5.03
C HIS A 209 3.86 -4.43 -6.35
N THR A 210 3.02 -5.45 -6.32
CA THR A 210 2.72 -6.28 -7.51
C THR A 210 1.70 -5.66 -8.45
N HIS A 211 1.07 -4.54 -8.06
CA HIS A 211 -0.01 -3.87 -8.79
C HIS A 211 -1.11 -4.83 -9.26
N CYS A 212 -1.28 -5.95 -8.54
CA CYS A 212 -2.24 -7.01 -8.87
C CYS A 212 -2.14 -7.53 -10.32
N GLY A 213 -0.93 -7.47 -10.93
CA GLY A 213 -0.75 -7.83 -12.33
C GLY A 213 -1.42 -6.85 -13.30
N GLN A 214 -1.32 -5.55 -13.05
CA GLN A 214 -1.96 -4.48 -13.82
C GLN A 214 -1.73 -4.58 -15.33
N VAL A 215 -0.54 -5.05 -15.75
CA VAL A 215 -0.25 -5.34 -17.16
C VAL A 215 -0.62 -6.79 -17.46
N SER A 216 -1.84 -6.99 -17.94
CA SER A 216 -2.37 -8.33 -18.25
C SER A 216 -2.93 -8.41 -19.65
N LEU A 217 -2.84 -9.59 -20.26
CA LEU A 217 -3.50 -9.89 -21.52
C LEU A 217 -4.80 -10.65 -21.26
N PRO A 218 -5.85 -10.39 -22.05
CA PRO A 218 -7.06 -11.20 -22.01
C PRO A 218 -6.70 -12.68 -22.23
N PHE A 219 -7.25 -13.57 -21.42
CA PHE A 219 -7.06 -15.04 -21.42
C PHE A 219 -5.67 -15.54 -20.99
N PHE A 220 -4.64 -14.70 -20.94
CA PHE A 220 -3.26 -15.11 -20.61
C PHE A 220 -2.83 -14.64 -19.20
N GLY A 221 -3.59 -13.72 -18.58
CA GLY A 221 -3.24 -13.18 -17.26
C GLY A 221 -2.15 -12.11 -17.30
N ALA A 222 -1.51 -11.88 -16.16
CA ALA A 222 -0.46 -10.87 -16.03
C ALA A 222 0.78 -11.26 -16.86
N LEU A 223 1.24 -10.32 -17.70
CA LEU A 223 2.45 -10.50 -18.49
C LEU A 223 3.71 -10.34 -17.64
N TRP A 224 3.62 -9.56 -16.62
CA TRP A 224 4.71 -9.27 -15.70
C TRP A 224 4.15 -8.82 -14.36
N VAL A 225 4.76 -9.30 -13.29
CA VAL A 225 4.45 -8.89 -11.92
C VAL A 225 5.81 -8.58 -11.29
N PRO A 226 6.02 -7.38 -10.71
CA PRO A 226 7.23 -7.11 -9.97
C PRO A 226 7.30 -8.07 -8.77
N SER A 227 8.20 -8.99 -8.81
CA SER A 227 8.53 -9.90 -7.70
C SER A 227 9.85 -10.58 -8.01
N ASP A 228 10.70 -10.76 -7.02
CA ASP A 228 11.89 -11.62 -7.10
C ASP A 228 11.52 -13.10 -6.95
#